data_bbd4694365b4e872e18ea0419e6eed1c
#
_entry.id   bbd4694365b4e872e18ea0419e6eed1c
#
_cell.length_a   1.000
_cell.length_b   1.000
_cell.length_c   1.000
_cell.angle_alpha   90.00
_cell.angle_beta   90.00
_cell.angle_gamma   90.00
#
_symmetry.space_group_name_H-M   'P 1'
#
loop_
_entity.id
_entity.type
_entity.pdbx_description
1 polymer ?
#
loop_
_entity_poly.entity_id
_entity_poly.type
_entity_poly.pdbx_seq_one_letter_code
_entity_poly.pdbx_strand_id
1 'polypeptide(L)'
;AIGEAMAENGKVIVTGCMGAEPEQIEAAYPGVLSITGPQQYESVLEAVHRAVPPAHNPHIDLVPPQGVKLTPRHYAYLKISEGCNNRCSFCIIPKLRGDLVSRPAHEVLREAERLVQAGVKELMVISQDTSAYGVDIKYASSQWRDREVRARFFDLAKELGEFGAWVRLQYVYPYPHVDEVIELMTAG
;
A
#
# COMPACT_ATOMS: atom_id res chain seq x y z
N ALA A 1 13.69 -10.03 17.87
CA ALA A 1 12.73 -10.49 16.86
C ALA A 1 13.37 -11.48 15.85
N ILE A 2 14.35 -11.08 14.97
CA ILE A 2 14.91 -12.01 13.95
C ILE A 2 15.56 -13.23 14.61
N GLY A 3 16.47 -13.02 15.59
CA GLY A 3 17.15 -14.10 16.31
C GLY A 3 16.21 -15.04 17.07
N GLU A 4 15.15 -14.52 17.65
CA GLU A 4 14.10 -15.31 18.30
C GLU A 4 13.35 -16.18 17.29
N ALA A 5 12.92 -15.57 16.16
CA ALA A 5 12.25 -16.29 15.11
C ALA A 5 13.11 -17.41 14.50
N MET A 6 14.41 -17.18 14.35
CA MET A 6 15.36 -18.21 13.90
C MET A 6 15.53 -19.34 14.91
N ALA A 7 15.57 -19.01 16.20
CA ALA A 7 15.69 -20.00 17.26
C ALA A 7 14.46 -20.90 17.37
N GLU A 8 13.26 -20.33 17.13
CA GLU A 8 11.99 -21.06 17.23
C GLU A 8 11.68 -21.88 15.96
N ASN A 9 11.89 -21.29 14.77
CA ASN A 9 11.39 -21.85 13.51
C ASN A 9 12.49 -22.30 12.53
N GLY A 10 13.75 -21.86 12.72
CA GLY A 10 14.89 -22.21 11.88
C GLY A 10 14.85 -21.63 10.46
N LYS A 11 13.69 -21.21 9.95
CA LYS A 11 13.50 -20.67 8.59
C LYS A 11 12.87 -19.29 8.69
N VAL A 12 13.64 -18.26 8.36
CA VAL A 12 13.19 -16.86 8.47
C VAL A 12 13.41 -16.13 7.16
N ILE A 13 12.38 -15.41 6.71
CA ILE A 13 12.43 -14.44 5.62
C ILE A 13 12.21 -13.06 6.24
N VAL A 14 13.13 -12.12 5.99
CA VAL A 14 13.02 -10.74 6.46
C VAL A 14 12.50 -9.87 5.34
N THR A 15 11.52 -9.01 5.63
CA THR A 15 10.88 -8.15 4.63
C THR A 15 10.55 -6.77 5.20
N GLY A 16 10.15 -5.86 4.32
CA GLY A 16 9.70 -4.52 4.67
C GLY A 16 10.86 -3.58 4.96
N CYS A 17 10.63 -2.57 5.83
CA CYS A 17 11.60 -1.49 6.07
C CYS A 17 12.96 -1.97 6.59
N MET A 18 12.99 -3.06 7.35
CA MET A 18 14.25 -3.67 7.80
C MET A 18 15.07 -4.22 6.64
N GLY A 19 14.43 -4.74 5.61
CA GLY A 19 15.09 -5.26 4.41
C GLY A 19 15.73 -4.19 3.52
N ALA A 20 15.61 -2.92 3.85
CA ALA A 20 16.29 -1.82 3.14
C ALA A 20 17.83 -1.83 3.34
N GLU A 21 18.32 -2.48 4.38
CA GLU A 21 19.76 -2.63 4.68
C GLU A 21 20.12 -4.13 4.77
N PRO A 22 20.10 -4.88 3.67
CA PRO A 22 20.26 -6.32 3.69
C PRO A 22 21.62 -6.78 4.22
N GLU A 23 22.69 -6.07 3.92
CA GLU A 23 24.06 -6.39 4.35
C GLU A 23 24.20 -6.46 5.87
N GLN A 24 23.53 -5.56 6.59
CA GLN A 24 23.56 -5.55 8.06
C GLN A 24 22.84 -6.76 8.64
N ILE A 25 21.75 -7.16 7.99
CA ILE A 25 20.96 -8.33 8.43
C ILE A 25 21.73 -9.61 8.13
N GLU A 26 22.31 -9.74 6.94
CA GLU A 26 23.12 -10.91 6.55
C GLU A 26 24.34 -11.08 7.48
N ALA A 27 25.01 -9.98 7.80
CA ALA A 27 26.16 -10.01 8.72
C ALA A 27 25.77 -10.44 10.14
N ALA A 28 24.61 -9.98 10.64
CA ALA A 28 24.12 -10.31 11.97
C ALA A 28 23.43 -11.67 12.06
N TYR A 29 22.79 -12.11 10.98
CA TYR A 29 21.97 -13.31 10.92
C TYR A 29 22.21 -14.09 9.61
N PRO A 30 23.37 -14.77 9.44
CA PRO A 30 23.74 -15.44 8.20
C PRO A 30 22.85 -16.64 7.84
N GLY A 31 21.94 -17.04 8.72
CA GLY A 31 20.98 -18.14 8.46
C GLY A 31 19.63 -17.68 7.94
N VAL A 32 19.41 -16.40 7.63
CA VAL A 32 18.18 -15.89 7.04
C VAL A 32 18.04 -16.39 5.60
N LEU A 33 16.90 -16.94 5.24
CA LEU A 33 16.65 -17.54 3.92
C LEU A 33 16.57 -16.52 2.78
N SER A 34 16.01 -15.38 3.06
CA SER A 34 15.85 -14.29 2.10
C SER A 34 15.60 -12.97 2.82
N ILE A 35 16.08 -11.89 2.21
CA ILE A 35 15.83 -10.52 2.65
C ILE A 35 15.26 -9.76 1.48
N THR A 36 14.09 -9.16 1.69
CA THR A 36 13.39 -8.36 0.66
C THR A 36 13.11 -6.98 1.21
N GLY A 37 13.36 -5.95 0.42
CA GLY A 37 13.14 -4.57 0.79
C GLY A 37 11.66 -4.17 0.77
N PRO A 38 11.35 -2.92 1.09
CA PRO A 38 10.03 -2.34 0.90
C PRO A 38 9.64 -2.38 -0.58
N GLN A 39 8.35 -2.47 -0.87
CA GLN A 39 7.77 -2.55 -2.24
C GLN A 39 8.10 -3.83 -3.04
N GLN A 40 8.82 -4.79 -2.47
CA GLN A 40 9.21 -6.05 -3.13
C GLN A 40 8.23 -7.19 -2.78
N TYR A 41 6.94 -6.96 -2.95
CA TYR A 41 5.90 -7.92 -2.53
C TYR A 41 5.96 -9.24 -3.29
N GLU A 42 6.24 -9.20 -4.59
CA GLU A 42 6.38 -10.39 -5.43
C GLU A 42 7.59 -11.24 -5.00
N SER A 43 8.70 -10.59 -4.70
CA SER A 43 9.90 -11.25 -4.19
C SER A 43 9.68 -11.94 -2.84
N VAL A 44 8.78 -11.43 -2.01
CA VAL A 44 8.37 -12.11 -0.75
C VAL A 44 7.64 -13.42 -1.08
N LEU A 45 6.68 -13.39 -2.01
CA LEU A 45 5.96 -14.59 -2.43
C LEU A 45 6.90 -15.63 -3.04
N GLU A 46 7.83 -15.22 -3.90
CA GLU A 46 8.84 -16.10 -4.48
C GLU A 46 9.72 -16.73 -3.39
N ALA A 47 10.17 -15.96 -2.42
CA ALA A 47 10.98 -16.44 -1.31
C ALA A 47 10.22 -17.48 -0.46
N VAL A 48 8.94 -17.22 -0.19
CA VAL A 48 8.06 -18.18 0.52
C VAL A 48 7.88 -19.45 -0.30
N HIS A 49 7.55 -19.35 -1.58
CA HIS A 49 7.33 -20.52 -2.46
C HIS A 49 8.59 -21.34 -2.67
N ARG A 50 9.77 -20.71 -2.64
CA ARG A 50 11.06 -21.41 -2.71
C ARG A 50 11.34 -22.21 -1.44
N ALA A 51 10.98 -21.66 -0.28
CA ALA A 51 11.20 -22.31 1.00
C ALA A 51 10.12 -23.36 1.33
N VAL A 52 8.88 -23.09 0.92
CA VAL A 52 7.71 -23.96 1.09
C VAL A 52 6.93 -23.92 -0.22
N PRO A 53 7.18 -24.88 -1.12
CA PRO A 53 6.44 -24.94 -2.38
C PRO A 53 4.94 -24.99 -2.10
N PRO A 54 4.13 -24.22 -2.81
CA PRO A 54 2.70 -24.19 -2.58
C PRO A 54 2.08 -25.56 -2.85
N ALA A 55 1.50 -26.15 -1.82
CA ALA A 55 0.68 -27.35 -1.95
C ALA A 55 -0.74 -27.02 -2.43
N HIS A 56 -0.94 -25.86 -3.07
CA HIS A 56 -2.27 -25.42 -3.47
C HIS A 56 -2.59 -25.81 -4.90
N ASN A 57 -3.84 -26.16 -5.09
CA ASN A 57 -4.42 -26.32 -6.42
C ASN A 57 -5.21 -25.04 -6.74
N PRO A 58 -4.80 -24.24 -7.75
CA PRO A 58 -5.45 -22.97 -8.07
C PRO A 58 -6.95 -23.11 -8.42
N HIS A 59 -7.42 -24.31 -8.70
CA HIS A 59 -8.85 -24.61 -8.94
C HIS A 59 -9.65 -24.91 -7.67
N ILE A 60 -8.98 -25.16 -6.54
CA ILE A 60 -9.61 -25.51 -5.26
C ILE A 60 -9.38 -24.43 -4.21
N ASP A 61 -8.34 -23.62 -4.39
CA ASP A 61 -8.01 -22.57 -3.42
C ASP A 61 -8.99 -21.42 -3.47
N LEU A 62 -9.67 -21.26 -2.34
CA LEU A 62 -10.66 -20.20 -2.13
C LEU A 62 -10.03 -18.84 -1.77
N VAL A 63 -8.69 -18.76 -1.71
CA VAL A 63 -8.00 -17.49 -1.47
C VAL A 63 -7.98 -16.69 -2.78
N PRO A 64 -8.68 -15.56 -2.85
CA PRO A 64 -8.69 -14.76 -4.06
C PRO A 64 -7.27 -14.24 -4.37
N PRO A 65 -6.92 -14.04 -5.65
CA PRO A 65 -5.60 -13.50 -6.05
C PRO A 65 -5.22 -12.18 -5.37
N GLN A 66 -6.22 -11.44 -4.87
CA GLN A 66 -6.05 -10.18 -4.16
C GLN A 66 -5.71 -10.35 -2.67
N GLY A 67 -5.60 -11.59 -2.19
CA GLY A 67 -5.36 -11.89 -0.79
C GLY A 67 -6.61 -11.84 0.10
N VAL A 68 -6.41 -12.04 1.39
CA VAL A 68 -7.48 -12.03 2.39
C VAL A 68 -7.41 -10.73 3.19
N LYS A 69 -8.54 -10.04 3.29
CA LYS A 69 -8.67 -8.86 4.14
C LYS A 69 -8.61 -9.27 5.62
N LEU A 70 -7.61 -8.80 6.35
CA LEU A 70 -7.40 -9.10 7.77
C LEU A 70 -8.03 -8.06 8.73
N THR A 71 -8.47 -6.91 8.21
CA THR A 71 -9.14 -5.90 9.03
C THR A 71 -10.59 -6.29 9.37
N PRO A 72 -11.19 -5.74 10.42
CA PRO A 72 -12.62 -5.89 10.70
C PRO A 72 -13.48 -5.55 9.47
N ARG A 73 -14.70 -6.12 9.42
CA ARG A 73 -15.55 -6.01 8.21
C ARG A 73 -15.93 -4.57 7.85
N HIS A 74 -16.05 -3.69 8.84
CA HIS A 74 -16.59 -2.35 8.63
C HIS A 74 -15.60 -1.36 8.01
N TYR A 75 -14.27 -1.58 8.08
CA TYR A 75 -13.29 -0.70 7.44
C TYR A 75 -12.21 -1.48 6.69
N ALA A 76 -11.53 -0.80 5.77
CA ALA A 76 -10.35 -1.30 5.09
C ALA A 76 -9.34 -0.18 4.82
N TYR A 77 -8.05 -0.53 4.85
CA TYR A 77 -7.01 0.36 4.37
C TYR A 77 -6.92 0.32 2.84
N LEU A 78 -6.84 1.49 2.25
CA LEU A 78 -6.65 1.68 0.82
C LEU A 78 -5.35 2.45 0.61
N LYS A 79 -4.29 1.73 0.29
CA LYS A 79 -2.99 2.34 0.04
C LYS A 79 -2.92 2.87 -1.39
N ILE A 80 -2.66 4.18 -1.54
CA ILE A 80 -2.65 4.87 -2.83
C ILE A 80 -1.25 5.13 -3.39
N SER A 81 -0.24 5.19 -2.52
CA SER A 81 1.16 5.36 -2.91
C SER A 81 2.09 4.79 -1.85
N GLU A 82 3.36 4.65 -2.18
CA GLU A 82 4.45 4.23 -1.29
C GLU A 82 5.62 5.19 -1.42
N GLY A 83 6.45 5.32 -0.37
CA GLY A 83 7.59 6.22 -0.36
C GLY A 83 7.22 7.69 -0.17
N CYS A 84 8.21 8.56 -0.08
CA CYS A 84 8.00 9.99 0.15
C CYS A 84 9.17 10.82 -0.38
N ASN A 85 8.86 11.89 -1.13
CA ASN A 85 9.85 12.80 -1.68
C ASN A 85 10.24 13.95 -0.74
N ASN A 86 9.55 14.07 0.40
CA ASN A 86 9.95 15.04 1.43
C ASN A 86 11.27 14.61 2.07
N ARG A 87 12.21 15.54 2.17
CA ARG A 87 13.53 15.31 2.76
C ARG A 87 13.63 16.00 4.12
N CYS A 88 12.63 15.77 4.98
CA CYS A 88 12.62 16.34 6.33
C CYS A 88 13.84 15.85 7.12
N SER A 89 14.55 16.74 7.79
CA SER A 89 15.83 16.47 8.43
C SER A 89 15.80 15.37 9.52
N PHE A 90 14.64 15.15 10.13
CA PHE A 90 14.40 14.15 11.18
C PHE A 90 13.76 12.84 10.66
N CYS A 91 13.44 12.75 9.36
CA CYS A 91 12.61 11.66 8.84
C CYS A 91 13.44 10.63 8.07
N ILE A 92 13.32 9.36 8.48
CA ILE A 92 14.01 8.23 7.87
C ILE A 92 13.21 7.59 6.71
N ILE A 93 11.94 7.96 6.50
CA ILE A 93 11.06 7.32 5.53
C ILE A 93 11.64 7.26 4.12
N PRO A 94 12.19 8.35 3.55
CA PRO A 94 12.77 8.27 2.20
C PRO A 94 13.93 7.27 2.07
N LYS A 95 14.72 7.10 3.15
CA LYS A 95 15.79 6.10 3.16
C LYS A 95 15.24 4.67 3.19
N LEU A 96 14.20 4.44 3.98
CA LEU A 96 13.65 3.08 4.18
C LEU A 96 12.66 2.65 3.11
N ARG A 97 11.86 3.58 2.57
CA ARG A 97 10.77 3.28 1.63
C ARG A 97 10.98 3.81 0.23
N GLY A 98 12.07 4.55 0.01
CA GLY A 98 12.38 5.15 -1.28
C GLY A 98 11.56 6.40 -1.59
N ASP A 99 11.65 6.81 -2.84
CA ASP A 99 10.90 7.93 -3.39
C ASP A 99 9.43 7.57 -3.56
N LEU A 100 8.60 8.62 -3.71
CA LEU A 100 7.17 8.47 -3.96
C LEU A 100 6.91 7.64 -5.22
N VAL A 101 6.08 6.62 -5.07
CA VAL A 101 5.55 5.80 -6.17
C VAL A 101 4.04 5.71 -6.02
N SER A 102 3.32 6.40 -6.88
CA SER A 102 1.86 6.46 -6.88
C SER A 102 1.26 5.34 -7.72
N ARG A 103 0.19 4.75 -7.22
CA ARG A 103 -0.61 3.78 -7.98
C ARG A 103 -1.49 4.50 -9.00
N PRO A 104 -1.73 3.93 -10.19
CA PRO A 104 -2.72 4.47 -11.13
C PRO A 104 -4.10 4.60 -10.50
N ALA A 105 -4.83 5.70 -10.81
CA ALA A 105 -6.13 5.96 -10.21
C ALA A 105 -7.14 4.82 -10.41
N HIS A 106 -7.19 4.24 -11.61
CA HIS A 106 -8.11 3.14 -11.92
C HIS A 106 -7.89 1.87 -11.09
N GLU A 107 -6.64 1.60 -10.69
CA GLU A 107 -6.32 0.45 -9.81
C GLU A 107 -6.81 0.68 -8.38
N VAL A 108 -6.57 1.88 -7.88
CA VAL A 108 -7.04 2.30 -6.54
C VAL A 108 -8.57 2.26 -6.49
N LEU A 109 -9.24 2.80 -7.49
CA LEU A 109 -10.70 2.84 -7.57
C LEU A 109 -11.31 1.43 -7.72
N ARG A 110 -10.66 0.56 -8.49
CA ARG A 110 -11.09 -0.85 -8.62
C ARG A 110 -10.99 -1.60 -7.29
N GLU A 111 -9.93 -1.36 -6.53
CA GLU A 111 -9.78 -1.94 -5.19
C GLU A 111 -10.84 -1.40 -4.23
N ALA A 112 -11.05 -0.09 -4.23
CA ALA A 112 -12.08 0.56 -3.41
C ALA A 112 -13.48 -0.01 -3.71
N GLU A 113 -13.83 -0.13 -4.98
CA GLU A 113 -15.12 -0.70 -5.41
C GLU A 113 -15.32 -2.13 -4.87
N ARG A 114 -14.30 -2.99 -5.00
CA ARG A 114 -14.35 -4.36 -4.47
C ARG A 114 -14.52 -4.40 -2.96
N LEU A 115 -13.83 -3.53 -2.24
CA LEU A 115 -13.93 -3.42 -0.78
C LEU A 115 -15.35 -3.01 -0.36
N VAL A 116 -15.94 -2.02 -1.01
CA VAL A 116 -17.29 -1.56 -0.73
C VAL A 116 -18.32 -2.63 -1.09
N GLN A 117 -18.18 -3.30 -2.24
CA GLN A 117 -19.03 -4.43 -2.63
C GLN A 117 -18.94 -5.60 -1.63
N ALA A 118 -17.77 -5.81 -1.01
CA ALA A 118 -17.57 -6.78 0.05
C ALA A 118 -18.16 -6.34 1.42
N GLY A 119 -18.80 -5.17 1.48
CA GLY A 119 -19.51 -4.67 2.66
C GLY A 119 -18.70 -3.75 3.56
N VAL A 120 -17.55 -3.26 3.12
CA VAL A 120 -16.78 -2.24 3.85
C VAL A 120 -17.57 -0.93 3.87
N LYS A 121 -17.62 -0.30 5.03
CA LYS A 121 -18.35 0.95 5.28
C LYS A 121 -17.43 2.18 5.38
N GLU A 122 -16.13 1.95 5.60
CA GLU A 122 -15.15 3.01 5.71
C GLU A 122 -13.86 2.63 4.96
N LEU A 123 -13.43 3.49 4.06
CA LEU A 123 -12.15 3.41 3.36
C LEU A 123 -11.14 4.34 4.02
N MET A 124 -10.11 3.76 4.63
CA MET A 124 -9.00 4.52 5.21
C MET A 124 -7.89 4.68 4.17
N VAL A 125 -7.87 5.81 3.49
CA VAL A 125 -6.88 6.16 2.48
C VAL A 125 -5.55 6.47 3.14
N ILE A 126 -4.51 5.71 2.79
CA ILE A 126 -3.20 5.79 3.43
C ILE A 126 -2.05 5.87 2.41
N SER A 127 -1.01 6.57 2.81
CA SER A 127 0.34 6.54 2.24
C SER A 127 1.30 7.20 3.24
N GLN A 128 2.55 7.49 2.87
CA GLN A 128 3.47 8.28 3.68
C GLN A 128 3.22 9.78 3.58
N ASP A 129 2.72 10.24 2.44
CA ASP A 129 2.23 11.59 2.18
C ASP A 129 1.08 11.49 1.17
N THR A 130 -0.13 11.46 1.68
CA THR A 130 -1.34 11.25 0.88
C THR A 130 -1.63 12.42 -0.05
N SER A 131 -1.30 13.63 0.37
CA SER A 131 -1.49 14.84 -0.42
C SER A 131 -0.55 14.96 -1.62
N ALA A 132 0.59 14.25 -1.62
CA ALA A 132 1.52 14.22 -2.75
C ALA A 132 1.15 13.18 -3.83
N TYR A 133 0.02 12.48 -3.69
CA TYR A 133 -0.41 11.46 -4.63
C TYR A 133 -0.43 11.97 -6.09
N GLY A 134 0.24 11.22 -6.95
CA GLY A 134 0.29 11.45 -8.39
C GLY A 134 1.38 12.42 -8.86
N VAL A 135 2.09 13.09 -7.97
CA VAL A 135 3.16 14.05 -8.33
C VAL A 135 4.27 13.37 -9.16
N ASP A 136 4.69 12.18 -8.74
CA ASP A 136 5.73 11.37 -9.38
C ASP A 136 5.38 10.95 -10.81
N ILE A 137 4.11 10.67 -11.05
CA ILE A 137 3.57 10.28 -12.36
C ILE A 137 2.93 11.45 -13.11
N LYS A 138 3.22 12.69 -12.70
CA LYS A 138 2.74 13.95 -13.33
C LYS A 138 1.22 13.98 -13.50
N TYR A 139 0.50 13.45 -12.51
CA TYR A 139 -0.97 13.36 -12.52
C TYR A 139 -1.54 12.62 -13.72
N ALA A 140 -0.85 11.55 -14.13
CA ALA A 140 -1.28 10.74 -15.27
C ALA A 140 -2.74 10.31 -15.14
N SER A 141 -3.46 10.43 -16.24
CA SER A 141 -4.86 9.99 -16.34
C SER A 141 -4.96 8.49 -16.57
N SER A 142 -6.06 7.92 -16.12
CA SER A 142 -6.41 6.54 -16.42
C SER A 142 -7.93 6.39 -16.61
N GLN A 143 -8.33 5.45 -17.47
CA GLN A 143 -9.73 5.18 -17.72
C GLN A 143 -10.38 4.49 -16.52
N TRP A 144 -11.45 5.07 -16.01
CA TRP A 144 -12.29 4.51 -14.97
C TRP A 144 -13.76 4.58 -15.37
N ARG A 145 -14.39 3.42 -15.59
CA ARG A 145 -15.73 3.34 -16.18
C ARG A 145 -15.79 4.16 -17.49
N ASP A 146 -16.74 5.08 -17.61
CA ASP A 146 -16.98 5.87 -18.83
C ASP A 146 -16.21 7.22 -18.83
N ARG A 147 -15.31 7.45 -17.89
CA ARG A 147 -14.58 8.72 -17.75
C ARG A 147 -13.10 8.52 -17.47
N GLU A 148 -12.35 9.57 -17.74
CA GLU A 148 -10.92 9.65 -17.45
C GLU A 148 -10.74 10.29 -16.07
N VAL A 149 -9.92 9.65 -15.21
CA VAL A 149 -9.60 10.14 -13.86
C VAL A 149 -8.10 10.33 -13.74
N ARG A 150 -7.70 11.50 -13.29
CA ARG A 150 -6.30 11.82 -13.04
C ARG A 150 -5.86 11.25 -11.69
N ALA A 151 -4.62 10.77 -11.64
CA ALA A 151 -3.97 10.42 -10.38
C ALA A 151 -3.59 11.70 -9.63
N ARG A 152 -4.57 12.45 -9.14
CA ARG A 152 -4.45 13.67 -8.35
C ARG A 152 -5.26 13.51 -7.06
N PHE A 153 -4.74 14.03 -5.96
CA PHE A 153 -5.34 13.86 -4.64
C PHE A 153 -6.83 14.23 -4.60
N PHE A 154 -7.19 15.42 -5.10
CA PHE A 154 -8.58 15.86 -5.17
C PHE A 154 -9.46 14.96 -6.06
N ASP A 155 -8.98 14.67 -7.28
CA ASP A 155 -9.75 13.89 -8.25
C ASP A 155 -10.02 12.48 -7.72
N LEU A 156 -9.02 11.85 -7.07
CA LEU A 156 -9.19 10.56 -6.42
C LEU A 156 -10.16 10.62 -5.23
N ALA A 157 -10.02 11.63 -4.36
CA ALA A 157 -10.90 11.79 -3.20
C ALA A 157 -12.36 11.95 -3.62
N LYS A 158 -12.62 12.73 -4.68
CA LYS A 158 -13.95 12.92 -5.27
C LYS A 158 -14.54 11.58 -5.74
N GLU A 159 -13.79 10.83 -6.53
CA GLU A 159 -14.24 9.53 -7.04
C GLU A 159 -14.51 8.51 -5.92
N LEU A 160 -13.69 8.51 -4.88
CA LEU A 160 -13.89 7.64 -3.72
C LEU A 160 -15.16 8.01 -2.96
N GLY A 161 -15.52 9.29 -2.87
CA GLY A 161 -16.78 9.74 -2.26
C GLY A 161 -18.02 9.19 -2.94
N GLU A 162 -17.97 8.91 -4.25
CA GLU A 162 -19.10 8.38 -5.02
C GLU A 162 -19.46 6.92 -4.67
N PHE A 163 -18.62 6.21 -3.92
CA PHE A 163 -18.91 4.82 -3.54
C PHE A 163 -19.92 4.66 -2.39
N GLY A 164 -20.35 5.73 -1.75
CA GLY A 164 -21.30 5.69 -0.63
C GLY A 164 -20.73 5.02 0.63
N ALA A 165 -19.41 4.97 0.76
CA ALA A 165 -18.70 4.57 1.96
C ALA A 165 -18.01 5.79 2.57
N TRP A 166 -17.76 5.76 3.87
CA TRP A 166 -17.01 6.83 4.52
C TRP A 166 -15.55 6.80 4.02
N VAL A 167 -15.02 7.95 3.59
CA VAL A 167 -13.65 8.09 3.12
C VAL A 167 -12.86 8.91 4.15
N ARG A 168 -11.87 8.26 4.77
CA ARG A 168 -10.97 8.93 5.70
C ARG A 168 -9.60 9.10 5.07
N LEU A 169 -9.19 10.35 4.88
CA LEU A 169 -7.89 10.71 4.33
C LEU A 169 -6.89 10.83 5.49
N GLN A 170 -5.88 9.96 5.51
CA GLN A 170 -4.85 9.93 6.55
C GLN A 170 -3.53 10.52 6.00
N TYR A 171 -2.68 11.03 6.89
CA TYR A 171 -1.32 11.49 6.56
C TYR A 171 -1.30 12.58 5.48
N VAL A 172 -2.22 13.52 5.58
CA VAL A 172 -2.34 14.65 4.66
C VAL A 172 -1.41 15.76 5.12
N TYR A 173 -0.39 16.08 4.31
CA TYR A 173 0.48 17.22 4.55
C TYR A 173 -0.22 18.51 4.07
N PRO A 174 -0.11 19.62 4.81
CA PRO A 174 -0.89 20.84 4.55
C PRO A 174 -0.35 21.67 3.37
N TYR A 175 -0.35 21.09 2.18
CA TYR A 175 -0.11 21.85 0.95
C TYR A 175 -1.33 22.71 0.58
N PRO A 176 -1.15 23.87 -0.10
CA PRO A 176 -2.27 24.74 -0.46
C PRO A 176 -3.40 24.05 -1.25
N HIS A 177 -3.07 23.07 -2.09
CA HIS A 177 -4.05 22.35 -2.91
C HIS A 177 -4.93 21.36 -2.09
N VAL A 178 -4.59 21.10 -0.84
CA VAL A 178 -5.39 20.23 0.03
C VAL A 178 -6.71 20.89 0.40
N ASP A 179 -6.75 22.20 0.45
CA ASP A 179 -7.96 22.95 0.80
C ASP A 179 -9.12 22.68 -0.18
N GLU A 180 -8.82 22.30 -1.42
CA GLU A 180 -9.83 21.91 -2.41
C GLU A 180 -10.71 20.73 -1.92
N VAL A 181 -10.18 19.84 -1.08
CA VAL A 181 -10.90 18.68 -0.56
C VAL A 181 -11.96 19.07 0.48
N ILE A 182 -11.83 20.23 1.12
CA ILE A 182 -12.79 20.74 2.11
C ILE A 182 -14.18 20.87 1.48
N GLU A 183 -14.26 21.28 0.23
CA GLU A 183 -15.54 21.39 -0.50
C GLU A 183 -16.24 20.02 -0.59
N LEU A 184 -15.50 18.94 -0.82
CA LEU A 184 -16.06 17.59 -0.84
C LEU A 184 -16.58 17.16 0.53
N MET A 185 -15.89 17.54 1.61
CA MET A 185 -16.28 17.20 2.98
C MET A 185 -17.54 17.94 3.42
N THR A 186 -17.80 19.12 2.87
CA THR A 186 -18.99 19.92 3.20
C THR A 186 -20.21 19.56 2.35
N ALA A 187 -20.00 18.95 1.21
CA ALA A 187 -21.08 18.53 0.31
C ALA A 187 -21.76 17.22 0.75
N GLY A 188 -21.19 16.51 1.76
CA GLY A 188 -21.72 15.25 2.29
C GLY A 188 -21.15 14.04 1.62
#